data_932a07ca2019a140651e4297f3a80bac
#
_entry.id   932a07ca2019a140651e4297f3a80bac
#
_cell.length_a   1.000
_cell.length_b   1.000
_cell.length_c   1.000
_cell.angle_alpha   90.00
_cell.angle_beta   90.00
_cell.angle_gamma   90.00
#
_symmetry.space_group_name_H-M   'P 1'
#
loop_
_entity.id
_entity.type
_entity.pdbx_description
1 polymer ?
#
loop_
_entity_poly.entity_id
_entity_poly.type
_entity_poly.pdbx_seq_one_letter_code
_entity_poly.pdbx_strand_id
1 'polypeptide(L)'
;DIVRLMGLPLLVVADVEADDVIGTLAEQATKQKMNVLISTGDKDMAQLVTPHVTLINTMNNLMMNEAGVLEKFGVRPDQIIDYLALVGDTSDNIPGVPKCGPKTAVKWLTAYESIDGVVENAGDVAGKVGENLRAFLDQLPLSYQLATIKTDVELESSVDQLKLATPDSEGLLSIYTELEFKNWVSELNTSGQSTEEDAVSPANDLHQDYDIV
;
A
#
# COMPACT_ATOMS: atom_id res chain seq x y z
N ASP A 1 -3.24 18.59 11.77
CA ASP A 1 -3.14 18.82 13.23
C ASP A 1 -3.68 17.62 14.02
N ILE A 2 -4.89 17.08 13.73
CA ILE A 2 -5.49 15.95 14.46
C ILE A 2 -4.53 14.76 14.60
N VAL A 3 -3.94 14.29 13.51
CA VAL A 3 -3.01 13.14 13.51
C VAL A 3 -1.84 13.35 14.49
N ARG A 4 -1.28 14.57 14.51
CA ARG A 4 -0.20 14.91 15.45
C ARG A 4 -0.68 14.95 16.89
N LEU A 5 -1.86 15.53 17.12
CA LEU A 5 -2.48 15.57 18.46
C LEU A 5 -2.83 14.16 18.97
N MET A 6 -3.13 13.22 18.07
CA MET A 6 -3.30 11.80 18.40
C MET A 6 -2.00 11.10 18.80
N GLY A 7 -0.86 11.78 18.72
CA GLY A 7 0.45 11.21 19.02
C GLY A 7 0.97 10.28 17.91
N LEU A 8 0.36 10.31 16.72
CA LEU A 8 0.79 9.50 15.60
C LEU A 8 1.93 10.20 14.83
N PRO A 9 2.99 9.47 14.45
CA PRO A 9 4.03 10.01 13.56
C PRO A 9 3.40 10.40 12.22
N LEU A 10 3.60 11.65 11.81
CA LEU A 10 3.17 12.16 10.52
C LEU A 10 4.37 12.57 9.69
N LEU A 11 4.63 11.82 8.62
CA LEU A 11 5.67 12.11 7.65
C LEU A 11 5.09 12.94 6.51
N VAL A 12 5.77 14.03 6.18
CA VAL A 12 5.48 14.87 5.01
C VAL A 12 6.81 15.15 4.33
N VAL A 13 6.99 14.61 3.14
CA VAL A 13 8.22 14.77 2.36
C VAL A 13 7.87 15.58 1.12
N ALA A 14 8.54 16.73 0.94
CA ALA A 14 8.27 17.61 -0.20
C ALA A 14 8.63 16.92 -1.53
N ASP A 15 7.80 17.09 -2.53
CA ASP A 15 7.99 16.57 -3.89
C ASP A 15 8.12 15.04 -3.99
N VAL A 16 7.62 14.31 -2.98
CA VAL A 16 7.60 12.84 -2.94
C VAL A 16 6.17 12.36 -2.72
N GLU A 17 5.77 11.33 -3.43
CA GLU A 17 4.47 10.69 -3.23
C GLU A 17 4.42 9.92 -1.90
N ALA A 18 3.24 9.86 -1.29
CA ALA A 18 3.06 9.12 -0.04
C ALA A 18 3.40 7.63 -0.20
N ASP A 19 3.13 7.07 -1.37
CA ASP A 19 3.38 5.67 -1.71
C ASP A 19 4.86 5.33 -1.70
N ASP A 20 5.71 6.24 -2.20
CA ASP A 20 7.17 6.11 -2.17
C ASP A 20 7.70 6.16 -0.72
N VAL A 21 7.12 7.01 0.12
CA VAL A 21 7.47 7.06 1.57
C VAL A 21 7.06 5.75 2.26
N ILE A 22 5.85 5.27 2.01
CA ILE A 22 5.35 4.00 2.56
C ILE A 22 6.20 2.83 2.07
N GLY A 23 6.49 2.77 0.76
CA GLY A 23 7.34 1.74 0.17
C GLY A 23 8.74 1.72 0.78
N THR A 24 9.33 2.90 0.99
CA THR A 24 10.65 3.03 1.62
C THR A 24 10.65 2.54 3.07
N LEU A 25 9.63 2.91 3.85
CA LEU A 25 9.50 2.43 5.23
C LEU A 25 9.23 0.92 5.30
N ALA A 26 8.39 0.39 4.42
CA ALA A 26 8.12 -1.04 4.34
C ALA A 26 9.39 -1.83 4.01
N GLU A 27 10.22 -1.34 3.10
CA GLU A 27 11.50 -1.94 2.76
C GLU A 27 12.50 -1.89 3.94
N GLN A 28 12.57 -0.76 4.65
CA GLN A 28 13.40 -0.62 5.86
C GLN A 28 12.96 -1.62 6.95
N ALA A 29 11.66 -1.74 7.20
CA ALA A 29 11.10 -2.66 8.18
C ALA A 29 11.34 -4.13 7.79
N THR A 30 11.17 -4.48 6.52
CA THR A 30 11.42 -5.82 6.01
C THR A 30 12.89 -6.24 6.17
N LYS A 31 13.84 -5.32 5.93
CA LYS A 31 15.27 -5.56 6.19
C LYS A 31 15.57 -5.87 7.65
N GLN A 32 14.78 -5.34 8.57
CA GLN A 32 14.83 -5.61 10.01
C GLN A 32 13.97 -6.82 10.43
N LYS A 33 13.36 -7.54 9.47
CA LYS A 33 12.46 -8.67 9.71
C LYS A 33 11.22 -8.32 10.55
N MET A 34 10.78 -7.07 10.46
CA MET A 34 9.54 -6.62 11.06
C MET A 34 8.35 -6.99 10.16
N ASN A 35 7.22 -7.34 10.77
CA ASN A 35 5.98 -7.48 10.03
C ASN A 35 5.35 -6.10 9.84
N VAL A 36 4.91 -5.81 8.62
CA VAL A 36 4.34 -4.53 8.20
C VAL A 36 2.90 -4.74 7.76
N LEU A 37 2.01 -3.91 8.28
CA LEU A 37 0.63 -3.83 7.83
C LEU A 37 0.41 -2.44 7.20
N ILE A 38 0.14 -2.40 5.90
CA ILE A 38 -0.15 -1.15 5.17
C ILE A 38 -1.66 -1.03 5.03
N SER A 39 -2.25 0.01 5.64
CA SER A 39 -3.67 0.32 5.50
C SER A 39 -3.88 1.19 4.25
N THR A 40 -4.42 0.61 3.21
CA THR A 40 -4.66 1.29 1.94
C THR A 40 -5.82 0.68 1.17
N GLY A 41 -6.49 1.51 0.33
CA GLY A 41 -7.41 1.04 -0.71
C GLY A 41 -6.75 0.97 -2.09
N ASP A 42 -5.51 1.44 -2.19
CA ASP A 42 -4.79 1.52 -3.45
C ASP A 42 -4.29 0.14 -3.90
N LYS A 43 -4.59 -0.19 -5.15
CA LYS A 43 -4.21 -1.46 -5.77
C LYS A 43 -2.71 -1.53 -6.09
N ASP A 44 -2.07 -0.38 -6.31
CA ASP A 44 -0.69 -0.30 -6.75
C ASP A 44 0.27 -0.70 -5.62
N MET A 45 -0.16 -0.49 -4.37
CA MET A 45 0.53 -1.00 -3.17
C MET A 45 0.68 -2.52 -3.14
N ALA A 46 -0.05 -3.28 -3.98
CA ALA A 46 0.08 -4.73 -4.06
C ALA A 46 1.49 -5.18 -4.47
N GLN A 47 2.27 -4.31 -5.14
CA GLN A 47 3.67 -4.56 -5.46
C GLN A 47 4.59 -4.64 -4.23
N LEU A 48 4.17 -4.06 -3.10
CA LEU A 48 4.93 -4.06 -1.85
C LEU A 48 4.72 -5.31 -1.00
N VAL A 49 3.75 -6.15 -1.36
CA VAL A 49 3.41 -7.36 -0.60
C VAL A 49 4.54 -8.38 -0.64
N THR A 50 4.93 -8.85 0.52
CA THR A 50 5.98 -9.86 0.74
C THR A 50 5.55 -10.77 1.89
N PRO A 51 6.32 -11.81 2.27
CA PRO A 51 6.04 -12.57 3.49
C PRO A 51 6.00 -11.72 4.77
N HIS A 52 6.57 -10.51 4.75
CA HIS A 52 6.59 -9.58 5.88
C HIS A 52 5.65 -8.38 5.70
N VAL A 53 5.13 -8.13 4.52
CA VAL A 53 4.27 -6.98 4.22
C VAL A 53 2.90 -7.46 3.78
N THR A 54 1.86 -7.06 4.50
CA THR A 54 0.46 -7.36 4.19
C THR A 54 -0.30 -6.04 4.04
N LEU A 55 -1.23 -5.96 3.10
CA LEU A 55 -2.15 -4.83 2.97
C LEU A 55 -3.45 -5.11 3.71
N ILE A 56 -4.07 -4.05 4.23
CA ILE A 56 -5.43 -4.09 4.75
C ILE A 56 -6.25 -2.95 4.15
N ASN A 57 -7.41 -3.26 3.61
CA ASN A 57 -8.40 -2.24 3.27
C ASN A 57 -9.42 -2.17 4.41
N THR A 58 -9.30 -1.12 5.22
CA THR A 58 -10.15 -0.92 6.41
C THR A 58 -11.61 -0.57 6.07
N MET A 59 -11.92 -0.20 4.83
CA MET A 59 -13.30 0.04 4.40
C MET A 59 -14.14 -1.24 4.33
N ASN A 60 -13.51 -2.37 4.02
CA ASN A 60 -14.16 -3.67 3.87
C ASN A 60 -13.48 -4.79 4.67
N ASN A 61 -12.50 -4.45 5.51
CA ASN A 61 -11.69 -5.37 6.32
C ASN A 61 -10.99 -6.48 5.50
N LEU A 62 -10.70 -6.21 4.23
CA LEU A 62 -10.03 -7.16 3.37
C LEU A 62 -8.52 -7.10 3.58
N MET A 63 -7.95 -8.19 4.05
CA MET A 63 -6.49 -8.38 4.11
C MET A 63 -5.98 -8.99 2.81
N MET A 64 -4.82 -8.53 2.36
CA MET A 64 -4.19 -8.99 1.12
C MET A 64 -2.70 -9.30 1.38
N ASN A 65 -2.40 -10.58 1.47
CA ASN A 65 -1.06 -11.15 1.45
C ASN A 65 -0.73 -11.63 0.01
N GLU A 66 0.39 -12.35 -0.16
CA GLU A 66 0.81 -12.87 -1.48
C GLU A 66 -0.29 -13.72 -2.16
N ALA A 67 -0.98 -14.57 -1.41
CA ALA A 67 -2.10 -15.37 -1.94
C ALA A 67 -3.28 -14.49 -2.37
N GLY A 68 -3.60 -13.47 -1.58
CA GLY A 68 -4.66 -12.49 -1.90
C GLY A 68 -4.33 -11.65 -3.13
N VAL A 69 -3.05 -11.29 -3.34
CA VAL A 69 -2.61 -10.62 -4.57
C VAL A 69 -2.82 -11.53 -5.78
N LEU A 70 -2.38 -12.79 -5.68
CA LEU A 70 -2.56 -13.77 -6.76
C LEU A 70 -4.04 -14.01 -7.07
N GLU A 71 -4.89 -14.12 -6.05
CA GLU A 71 -6.35 -14.30 -6.24
C GLU A 71 -6.99 -13.10 -6.93
N LYS A 72 -6.62 -11.88 -6.50
CA LYS A 72 -7.23 -10.64 -7.01
C LYS A 72 -6.75 -10.26 -8.41
N PHE A 73 -5.45 -10.34 -8.65
CA PHE A 73 -4.83 -9.85 -9.91
C PHE A 73 -4.49 -10.97 -10.90
N GLY A 74 -4.39 -12.21 -10.44
CA GLY A 74 -3.95 -13.36 -11.24
C GLY A 74 -2.45 -13.40 -11.50
N VAL A 75 -1.68 -12.56 -10.80
CA VAL A 75 -0.20 -12.47 -10.87
C VAL A 75 0.38 -12.41 -9.46
N ARG A 76 1.65 -12.75 -9.30
CA ARG A 76 2.36 -12.64 -8.02
C ARG A 76 2.68 -11.17 -7.68
N PRO A 77 2.97 -10.83 -6.41
CA PRO A 77 3.37 -9.48 -6.02
C PRO A 77 4.55 -8.92 -6.82
N ASP A 78 5.55 -9.73 -7.09
CA ASP A 78 6.73 -9.38 -7.89
C ASP A 78 6.42 -9.08 -9.39
N GLN A 79 5.23 -9.43 -9.85
CA GLN A 79 4.75 -9.17 -11.21
C GLN A 79 3.74 -8.01 -11.29
N ILE A 80 3.41 -7.37 -10.16
CA ILE A 80 2.38 -6.31 -10.14
C ILE A 80 2.83 -5.10 -10.98
N ILE A 81 4.09 -4.71 -10.92
CA ILE A 81 4.61 -3.59 -11.72
C ILE A 81 4.49 -3.92 -13.21
N ASP A 82 4.89 -5.14 -13.61
CA ASP A 82 4.77 -5.63 -14.98
C ASP A 82 3.31 -5.61 -15.46
N TYR A 83 2.41 -6.08 -14.58
CA TYR A 83 0.98 -6.10 -14.85
C TYR A 83 0.42 -4.68 -15.05
N LEU A 84 0.77 -3.74 -14.17
CA LEU A 84 0.33 -2.35 -14.26
C LEU A 84 0.89 -1.65 -15.51
N ALA A 85 2.16 -1.88 -15.83
CA ALA A 85 2.79 -1.33 -17.04
C ALA A 85 2.12 -1.84 -18.33
N LEU A 86 1.69 -3.11 -18.36
CA LEU A 86 1.00 -3.70 -19.52
C LEU A 86 -0.46 -3.22 -19.64
N VAL A 87 -1.19 -3.18 -18.53
CA VAL A 87 -2.62 -2.80 -18.52
C VAL A 87 -2.78 -1.28 -18.57
N GLY A 88 -1.87 -0.55 -17.94
CA GLY A 88 -1.98 0.89 -17.66
C GLY A 88 -2.91 1.19 -16.49
N ASP A 89 -2.87 2.43 -16.05
CA ASP A 89 -3.79 2.97 -15.07
C ASP A 89 -4.33 4.33 -15.50
N THR A 90 -5.64 4.41 -15.70
CA THR A 90 -6.30 5.65 -16.11
C THR A 90 -6.43 6.65 -14.96
N SER A 91 -6.44 6.18 -13.70
CA SER A 91 -6.52 7.06 -12.52
C SER A 91 -5.25 7.88 -12.38
N ASP A 92 -4.10 7.24 -12.62
CA ASP A 92 -2.76 7.85 -12.51
C ASP A 92 -2.18 8.28 -13.85
N ASN A 93 -3.02 8.22 -14.89
CA ASN A 93 -2.62 8.58 -16.26
C ASN A 93 -1.41 7.77 -16.78
N ILE A 94 -1.29 6.52 -16.33
CA ILE A 94 -0.25 5.60 -16.80
C ILE A 94 -0.74 4.93 -18.08
N PRO A 95 -0.05 5.13 -19.22
CA PRO A 95 -0.44 4.49 -20.46
C PRO A 95 -0.15 2.98 -20.39
N GLY A 96 -1.08 2.17 -20.90
CA GLY A 96 -0.89 0.72 -21.08
C GLY A 96 -0.86 0.34 -22.54
N VAL A 97 -0.50 -0.91 -22.83
CA VAL A 97 -0.55 -1.47 -24.19
C VAL A 97 -1.99 -1.43 -24.71
N PRO A 98 -2.27 -0.75 -25.83
CA PRO A 98 -3.64 -0.61 -26.33
C PRO A 98 -4.32 -1.96 -26.55
N LYS A 99 -5.51 -2.14 -25.95
CA LYS A 99 -6.31 -3.39 -25.91
C LYS A 99 -5.70 -4.52 -25.07
N CYS A 100 -4.65 -4.27 -24.31
CA CYS A 100 -4.18 -5.18 -23.28
C CYS A 100 -4.97 -4.93 -22.00
N GLY A 101 -5.94 -5.77 -21.73
CA GLY A 101 -6.66 -5.76 -20.44
C GLY A 101 -6.08 -6.79 -19.47
N PRO A 102 -6.62 -6.84 -18.23
CA PRO A 102 -6.16 -7.76 -17.17
C PRO A 102 -5.91 -9.18 -17.62
N LYS A 103 -6.87 -9.80 -18.33
CA LYS A 103 -6.75 -11.18 -18.79
C LYS A 103 -5.58 -11.39 -19.77
N THR A 104 -5.28 -10.39 -20.59
CA THR A 104 -4.19 -10.45 -21.56
C THR A 104 -2.84 -10.32 -20.86
N ALA A 105 -2.72 -9.38 -19.93
CA ALA A 105 -1.51 -9.19 -19.12
C ALA A 105 -1.20 -10.45 -18.30
N VAL A 106 -2.19 -11.00 -17.58
CA VAL A 106 -2.04 -12.27 -16.85
C VAL A 106 -1.57 -13.40 -17.76
N LYS A 107 -2.19 -13.55 -18.93
CA LYS A 107 -1.79 -14.59 -19.91
C LYS A 107 -0.32 -14.43 -20.32
N TRP A 108 0.12 -13.22 -20.61
CA TRP A 108 1.49 -12.96 -21.02
C TRP A 108 2.48 -13.19 -19.88
N LEU A 109 2.20 -12.67 -18.68
CA LEU A 109 3.05 -12.88 -17.52
C LEU A 109 3.09 -14.33 -17.03
N THR A 110 2.03 -15.10 -17.26
CA THR A 110 2.07 -16.56 -17.04
C THR A 110 2.94 -17.28 -18.05
N ALA A 111 2.97 -16.82 -19.30
CA ALA A 111 3.70 -17.47 -20.37
C ALA A 111 5.18 -17.08 -20.42
N TYR A 112 5.49 -15.83 -20.11
CA TYR A 112 6.82 -15.22 -20.28
C TYR A 112 7.45 -14.74 -18.98
N GLU A 113 6.76 -14.90 -17.86
CA GLU A 113 7.16 -14.64 -16.47
C GLU A 113 7.40 -13.16 -16.09
N SER A 114 7.87 -12.32 -16.98
CA SER A 114 8.17 -10.91 -16.73
C SER A 114 7.87 -10.03 -17.93
N ILE A 115 7.87 -8.72 -17.72
CA ILE A 115 7.74 -7.74 -18.81
C ILE A 115 8.88 -7.87 -19.82
N ASP A 116 10.10 -8.14 -19.35
CA ASP A 116 11.25 -8.38 -20.24
C ASP A 116 11.02 -9.61 -21.11
N GLY A 117 10.52 -10.70 -20.52
CA GLY A 117 10.13 -11.90 -21.28
C GLY A 117 9.02 -11.62 -22.29
N VAL A 118 8.05 -10.76 -21.95
CA VAL A 118 7.02 -10.32 -22.90
C VAL A 118 7.61 -9.50 -24.06
N VAL A 119 8.56 -8.62 -23.78
CA VAL A 119 9.26 -7.80 -24.79
C VAL A 119 10.08 -8.67 -25.71
N GLU A 120 10.88 -9.60 -25.19
CA GLU A 120 11.70 -10.53 -25.96
C GLU A 120 10.86 -11.40 -26.91
N ASN A 121 9.66 -11.79 -26.48
CA ASN A 121 8.75 -12.62 -27.25
C ASN A 121 7.62 -11.84 -27.94
N ALA A 122 7.72 -10.51 -28.03
CA ALA A 122 6.68 -9.67 -28.65
C ALA A 122 6.41 -10.03 -30.13
N GLY A 123 7.39 -10.62 -30.81
CA GLY A 123 7.26 -11.14 -32.17
C GLY A 123 6.29 -12.31 -32.31
N ASP A 124 6.19 -13.14 -31.29
CA ASP A 124 5.38 -14.35 -31.26
C ASP A 124 3.93 -14.08 -30.78
N VAL A 125 3.68 -12.89 -30.26
CA VAL A 125 2.32 -12.50 -29.84
C VAL A 125 1.46 -12.18 -31.06
N ALA A 126 0.51 -13.07 -31.34
CA ALA A 126 -0.36 -12.97 -32.50
C ALA A 126 -1.50 -11.95 -32.32
N GLY A 127 -2.08 -11.53 -33.47
CA GLY A 127 -3.28 -10.72 -33.54
C GLY A 127 -3.06 -9.24 -33.25
N LYS A 128 -4.17 -8.48 -33.17
CA LYS A 128 -4.12 -7.02 -33.05
C LYS A 128 -3.47 -6.52 -31.76
N VAL A 129 -3.62 -7.27 -30.67
CA VAL A 129 -2.96 -6.91 -29.41
C VAL A 129 -1.44 -7.08 -29.48
N GLY A 130 -0.94 -8.10 -30.23
CA GLY A 130 0.49 -8.26 -30.50
C GLY A 130 1.06 -7.14 -31.35
N GLU A 131 0.32 -6.68 -32.38
CA GLU A 131 0.71 -5.49 -33.15
C GLU A 131 0.80 -4.26 -32.26
N ASN A 132 -0.20 -4.06 -31.37
CA ASN A 132 -0.21 -2.95 -30.40
C ASN A 132 0.96 -3.04 -29.41
N LEU A 133 1.28 -4.25 -28.92
CA LEU A 133 2.45 -4.46 -28.05
C LEU A 133 3.73 -3.99 -28.75
N ARG A 134 3.98 -4.47 -29.96
CA ARG A 134 5.18 -4.08 -30.74
C ARG A 134 5.24 -2.58 -31.02
N ALA A 135 4.09 -1.94 -31.28
CA ALA A 135 4.02 -0.49 -31.47
C ALA A 135 4.20 0.32 -30.17
N PHE A 136 4.02 -0.33 -29.01
CA PHE A 136 4.10 0.29 -27.70
C PHE A 136 5.44 0.07 -26.98
N LEU A 137 6.34 -0.74 -27.54
CA LEU A 137 7.62 -1.12 -26.90
C LEU A 137 8.44 0.08 -26.44
N ASP A 138 8.48 1.15 -27.23
CA ASP A 138 9.24 2.37 -26.89
C ASP A 138 8.63 3.15 -25.70
N GLN A 139 7.34 2.97 -25.43
CA GLN A 139 6.64 3.63 -24.32
C GLN A 139 6.58 2.78 -23.06
N LEU A 140 6.74 1.47 -23.18
CA LEU A 140 6.61 0.51 -22.09
C LEU A 140 7.54 0.81 -20.90
N PRO A 141 8.81 1.21 -21.10
CA PRO A 141 9.70 1.59 -20.00
C PRO A 141 9.19 2.76 -19.19
N LEU A 142 8.54 3.75 -19.82
CA LEU A 142 7.93 4.88 -19.11
C LEU A 142 6.77 4.39 -18.25
N SER A 143 5.89 3.55 -18.79
CA SER A 143 4.77 2.98 -18.04
C SER A 143 5.25 2.17 -16.84
N TYR A 144 6.30 1.38 -17.02
CA TYR A 144 6.94 0.62 -15.94
C TYR A 144 7.49 1.55 -14.84
N GLN A 145 8.22 2.59 -15.24
CA GLN A 145 8.77 3.57 -14.30
C GLN A 145 7.68 4.30 -13.52
N LEU A 146 6.59 4.71 -14.18
CA LEU A 146 5.47 5.40 -13.54
C LEU A 146 4.69 4.50 -12.59
N ALA A 147 4.59 3.21 -12.88
CA ALA A 147 3.92 2.23 -12.02
C ALA A 147 4.77 1.78 -10.82
N THR A 148 6.07 2.07 -10.83
CA THR A 148 7.01 1.58 -9.81
C THR A 148 7.04 2.52 -8.61
N ILE A 149 6.66 2.02 -7.44
CA ILE A 149 6.82 2.71 -6.16
C ILE A 149 8.31 2.69 -5.78
N LYS A 150 8.88 3.85 -5.47
CA LYS A 150 10.26 3.95 -4.98
C LYS A 150 10.36 3.46 -3.53
N THR A 151 11.41 2.72 -3.25
CA THR A 151 11.66 2.15 -1.92
C THR A 151 13.00 2.63 -1.31
N ASP A 152 13.57 3.68 -1.90
CA ASP A 152 14.88 4.23 -1.56
C ASP A 152 14.87 5.75 -1.35
N VAL A 153 13.71 6.32 -1.03
CA VAL A 153 13.57 7.75 -0.74
C VAL A 153 14.40 8.12 0.50
N GLU A 154 15.09 9.23 0.45
CA GLU A 154 15.79 9.79 1.60
C GLU A 154 14.76 10.35 2.59
N LEU A 155 14.64 9.72 3.75
CA LEU A 155 13.73 10.11 4.82
C LEU A 155 14.49 10.67 6.01
N GLU A 156 13.96 11.73 6.64
CA GLU A 156 14.55 12.32 7.86
C GLU A 156 14.46 11.37 9.06
N SER A 157 13.50 10.43 9.05
CA SER A 157 13.27 9.47 10.12
C SER A 157 13.29 8.05 9.60
N SER A 158 13.95 7.16 10.33
CA SER A 158 13.92 5.71 10.08
C SER A 158 12.71 5.07 10.76
N VAL A 159 12.36 3.85 10.35
CA VAL A 159 11.23 3.09 10.93
C VAL A 159 11.36 2.93 12.46
N ASP A 160 12.57 2.81 13.01
CA ASP A 160 12.82 2.67 14.46
C ASP A 160 12.48 3.93 15.27
N GLN A 161 12.46 5.07 14.61
CA GLN A 161 12.18 6.38 15.23
C GLN A 161 10.67 6.70 15.23
N LEU A 162 9.88 5.98 14.44
CA LEU A 162 8.44 6.18 14.33
C LEU A 162 7.73 5.53 15.52
N LYS A 163 7.64 6.27 16.63
CA LYS A 163 7.01 5.81 17.86
C LYS A 163 5.76 6.61 18.14
N LEU A 164 4.77 5.94 18.70
CA LEU A 164 3.58 6.62 19.24
C LEU A 164 3.99 7.51 20.40
N ALA A 165 3.50 8.76 20.41
CA ALA A 165 3.59 9.66 21.54
C ALA A 165 2.28 9.64 22.32
N THR A 166 2.29 10.19 23.52
CA THR A 166 1.06 10.39 24.30
C THR A 166 0.14 11.37 23.57
N PRO A 167 -1.14 11.03 23.36
CA PRO A 167 -2.09 11.95 22.74
C PRO A 167 -2.27 13.23 23.57
N ASP A 168 -2.40 14.36 22.88
CA ASP A 168 -2.78 15.63 23.48
C ASP A 168 -4.33 15.71 23.57
N SER A 169 -4.88 15.23 24.66
CA SER A 169 -6.34 15.16 24.87
C SER A 169 -6.99 16.54 24.90
N GLU A 170 -6.31 17.58 25.43
CA GLU A 170 -6.84 18.95 25.45
C GLU A 170 -6.90 19.55 24.05
N GLY A 171 -5.83 19.40 23.28
CA GLY A 171 -5.77 19.82 21.89
C GLY A 171 -6.79 19.09 21.01
N LEU A 172 -6.94 17.76 21.20
CA LEU A 172 -7.96 16.97 20.51
C LEU A 172 -9.38 17.43 20.86
N LEU A 173 -9.67 17.67 22.14
CA LEU A 173 -10.99 18.14 22.56
C LEU A 173 -11.33 19.51 21.96
N SER A 174 -10.33 20.40 21.89
CA SER A 174 -10.50 21.74 21.31
C SER A 174 -10.83 21.63 19.82
N ILE A 175 -10.01 20.90 19.03
CA ILE A 175 -10.21 20.80 17.58
C ILE A 175 -11.46 19.99 17.20
N TYR A 176 -11.82 18.95 17.96
CA TYR A 176 -13.04 18.19 17.73
C TYR A 176 -14.29 19.01 18.04
N THR A 177 -14.21 19.91 19.05
CA THR A 177 -15.31 20.84 19.39
C THR A 177 -15.47 21.87 18.27
N GLU A 178 -14.38 22.47 17.77
CA GLU A 178 -14.39 23.43 16.67
C GLU A 178 -14.97 22.84 15.38
N LEU A 179 -14.60 21.58 15.08
CA LEU A 179 -15.07 20.86 13.88
C LEU A 179 -16.43 20.17 14.07
N GLU A 180 -17.06 20.34 15.22
CA GLU A 180 -18.36 19.72 15.57
C GLU A 180 -18.36 18.18 15.52
N PHE A 181 -17.25 17.51 15.80
CA PHE A 181 -17.13 16.05 15.85
C PHE A 181 -17.70 15.49 17.17
N LYS A 182 -19.01 15.56 17.33
CA LYS A 182 -19.73 15.28 18.57
C LYS A 182 -19.44 13.91 19.19
N ASN A 183 -19.30 12.88 18.36
CA ASN A 183 -19.01 11.53 18.83
C ASN A 183 -17.61 11.45 19.46
N TRP A 184 -16.60 12.00 18.79
CA TRP A 184 -15.22 12.00 19.29
C TRP A 184 -15.05 12.86 20.53
N VAL A 185 -15.76 13.97 20.64
CA VAL A 185 -15.84 14.77 21.89
C VAL A 185 -16.41 13.94 23.04
N SER A 186 -17.49 13.17 22.79
CA SER A 186 -18.08 12.31 23.79
C SER A 186 -17.15 11.17 24.23
N GLU A 187 -16.45 10.55 23.28
CA GLU A 187 -15.49 9.48 23.55
C GLU A 187 -14.31 9.96 24.40
N LEU A 188 -13.72 11.13 24.07
CA LEU A 188 -12.63 11.71 24.86
C LEU A 188 -13.07 12.02 26.32
N ASN A 189 -14.26 12.57 26.48
CA ASN A 189 -14.79 12.89 27.83
C ASN A 189 -15.05 11.61 28.65
N THR A 190 -15.45 10.52 28.03
CA THR A 190 -15.69 9.23 28.70
C THR A 190 -14.37 8.53 29.05
N SER A 191 -13.39 8.57 28.18
CA SER A 191 -12.06 7.98 28.40
C SER A 191 -11.26 8.71 29.50
N GLY A 192 -11.51 10.00 29.69
CA GLY A 192 -10.89 10.79 30.76
C GLY A 192 -11.42 10.48 32.18
N GLN A 193 -12.53 9.77 32.31
CA GLN A 193 -13.12 9.40 33.60
C GLN A 193 -12.71 8.00 34.09
N SER A 194 -12.00 7.19 33.30
CA SER A 194 -11.62 5.83 33.68
C SER A 194 -10.18 5.66 34.18
N THR A 195 -9.47 6.73 34.57
CA THR A 195 -8.07 6.67 34.96
C THR A 195 -7.83 6.77 36.48
N GLU A 196 -8.61 6.10 37.33
CA GLU A 196 -8.24 5.97 38.77
C GLU A 196 -8.24 4.54 39.33
N GLU A 197 -8.66 3.50 38.64
CA GLU A 197 -8.74 2.17 39.27
C GLU A 197 -8.13 0.96 38.51
N ASP A 198 -7.43 1.08 37.40
CA ASP A 198 -6.79 -0.10 36.81
C ASP A 198 -5.33 0.15 36.35
N ALA A 199 -4.45 0.37 37.34
CA ALA A 199 -3.02 0.09 37.16
C ALA A 199 -2.77 -1.37 37.55
N VAL A 200 -2.26 -2.14 36.62
CA VAL A 200 -1.61 -3.46 36.68
C VAL A 200 -2.25 -4.48 35.75
N SER A 201 -1.73 -4.58 34.52
CA SER A 201 -1.21 -5.87 34.04
C SER A 201 -0.38 -5.69 32.76
N PRO A 202 0.77 -6.37 32.63
CA PRO A 202 1.66 -6.17 31.49
C PRO A 202 1.14 -6.89 30.25
N ALA A 203 1.51 -6.34 29.11
CA ALA A 203 1.29 -6.88 27.79
C ALA A 203 1.60 -8.38 27.72
N ASN A 204 0.61 -9.18 27.38
CA ASN A 204 0.82 -10.48 26.73
C ASN A 204 -0.41 -10.85 25.88
N ASP A 205 -0.10 -11.37 24.68
CA ASP A 205 -0.98 -12.10 23.78
C ASP A 205 -2.02 -11.28 22.98
N LEU A 206 -1.53 -10.61 21.93
CA LEU A 206 -2.32 -10.40 20.73
C LEU A 206 -2.35 -11.69 19.88
N HIS A 207 -2.91 -12.77 20.42
CA HIS A 207 -3.54 -13.84 19.67
C HIS A 207 -5.05 -13.58 19.71
N GLN A 208 -5.54 -12.72 18.84
CA GLN A 208 -6.95 -12.70 18.51
C GLN A 208 -7.13 -13.59 17.27
N ASP A 209 -7.66 -14.80 17.49
CA ASP A 209 -8.27 -15.62 16.48
C ASP A 209 -9.43 -14.82 15.87
N TYR A 210 -9.26 -14.36 14.64
CA TYR A 210 -10.36 -13.86 13.85
C TYR A 210 -11.06 -15.07 13.22
N ASP A 211 -12.18 -15.49 13.81
CA ASP A 211 -13.10 -16.42 13.15
C ASP A 211 -13.62 -15.80 11.87
N ILE A 212 -13.26 -16.41 10.75
CA ILE A 212 -13.79 -16.08 9.44
C ILE A 212 -15.18 -16.76 9.34
N VAL A 213 -16.23 -15.95 9.29
CA VAL A 213 -17.58 -16.39 8.89
C VAL A 213 -17.80 -16.03 7.42
#